data_95f9e261ea0781d22388e52e6a3f89b4
#
_entry.id   95f9e261ea0781d22388e52e6a3f89b4
#
_cell.length_a   1.000
_cell.length_b   1.000
_cell.length_c   1.000
_cell.angle_alpha   90.00
_cell.angle_beta   90.00
_cell.angle_gamma   90.00
#
_symmetry.space_group_name_H-M   'P 1'
#
loop_
_entity.id
_entity.type
_entity.pdbx_description
1 polymer ?
#
loop_
_entity_poly.entity_id
_entity_poly.type
_entity_poly.pdbx_seq_one_letter_code
_entity_poly.pdbx_strand_id
1 'polypeptide(L)'
;MSEKKLRNITDVLCFLMILGYVMYLVVTWGNLPERVPIHFNAHGIPDRYGKKGSLLLEPILGLLTLALLMFCQRFPQWWNYPIEVTEENREHIFEIASKMISVIKLLSIGVCLYAGISGNLGTAPMWPVWILIAGIFVTLILGIRRIYKTDKETGMDEEDKS
;
A
#
# COMPACT_ATOMS: atom_id res chain seq x y z
N MET A 1 -7.20 2.22 -18.38
CA MET A 1 -5.73 2.33 -18.22
C MET A 1 -5.16 0.93 -18.14
N SER A 2 -4.13 0.62 -18.94
CA SER A 2 -3.54 -0.71 -18.90
C SER A 2 -2.89 -0.99 -17.53
N GLU A 3 -2.87 -2.28 -17.13
CA GLU A 3 -2.27 -2.73 -15.86
C GLU A 3 -0.81 -2.26 -15.74
N LYS A 4 0.01 -2.48 -16.80
CA LYS A 4 1.42 -2.05 -16.84
C LYS A 4 1.61 -0.56 -16.61
N LYS A 5 0.72 0.27 -17.20
CA LYS A 5 0.79 1.73 -17.04
C LYS A 5 0.44 2.14 -15.60
N LEU A 6 -0.59 1.54 -15.02
CA LEU A 6 -0.96 1.79 -13.62
C LEU A 6 0.17 1.40 -12.67
N ARG A 7 0.74 0.20 -12.84
CA ARG A 7 1.86 -0.28 -12.04
C ARG A 7 3.04 0.69 -12.06
N ASN A 8 3.50 1.07 -13.25
CA ASN A 8 4.66 1.97 -13.38
C ASN A 8 4.38 3.34 -12.75
N ILE A 9 3.18 3.89 -12.95
CA ILE A 9 2.79 5.17 -12.35
C ILE A 9 2.80 5.07 -10.82
N THR A 10 2.21 4.02 -10.26
CA THR A 10 2.16 3.84 -8.81
C THR A 10 3.53 3.57 -8.20
N ASP A 11 4.42 2.84 -8.89
CA ASP A 11 5.79 2.60 -8.44
C ASP A 11 6.57 3.93 -8.37
N VAL A 12 6.49 4.75 -9.42
CA VAL A 12 7.13 6.07 -9.46
C VAL A 12 6.55 6.99 -8.37
N LEU A 13 5.22 7.02 -8.21
CA LEU A 13 4.58 7.84 -7.18
C LEU A 13 5.01 7.42 -5.77
N CYS A 14 5.03 6.13 -5.46
CA CYS A 14 5.49 5.63 -4.16
C CYS A 14 6.94 6.01 -3.90
N PHE A 15 7.81 5.87 -4.91
CA PHE A 15 9.21 6.27 -4.79
C PHE A 15 9.36 7.78 -4.54
N LEU A 16 8.63 8.60 -5.30
CA LEU A 16 8.64 10.07 -5.11
C LEU A 16 8.09 10.48 -3.75
N MET A 17 7.07 9.80 -3.23
CA MET A 17 6.54 10.05 -1.89
C MET A 17 7.61 9.76 -0.82
N ILE A 18 8.29 8.62 -0.90
CA ILE A 18 9.37 8.26 0.03
C ILE A 18 10.53 9.25 -0.07
N LEU A 19 10.95 9.60 -1.29
CA LEU A 19 12.01 10.58 -1.53
C LEU A 19 11.63 11.95 -0.95
N GLY A 20 10.40 12.40 -1.18
CA GLY A 20 9.87 13.65 -0.63
C GLY A 20 9.91 13.67 0.90
N TYR A 21 9.54 12.55 1.55
CA TYR A 21 9.65 12.44 3.00
C TYR A 21 11.11 12.47 3.50
N VAL A 22 12.03 11.78 2.81
CA VAL A 22 13.47 11.84 3.15
C VAL A 22 13.98 13.28 3.03
N MET A 23 13.65 13.98 1.96
CA MET A 23 14.02 15.39 1.78
C MET A 23 13.43 16.26 2.89
N TYR A 24 12.16 16.05 3.26
CA TYR A 24 11.52 16.74 4.37
C TYR A 24 12.27 16.49 5.69
N LEU A 25 12.66 15.25 5.99
CA LEU A 25 13.48 14.95 7.17
C LEU A 25 14.84 15.65 7.14
N VAL A 26 15.53 15.64 6.00
CA VAL A 26 16.83 16.33 5.86
C VAL A 26 16.70 17.83 6.18
N VAL A 27 15.68 18.48 5.64
CA VAL A 27 15.46 19.92 5.84
C VAL A 27 15.09 20.23 7.29
N THR A 28 14.28 19.39 7.92
CA THR A 28 13.77 19.63 9.29
C THR A 28 14.71 19.12 10.39
N TRP A 29 15.69 18.27 10.05
CA TRP A 29 16.51 17.52 11.00
C TRP A 29 17.18 18.37 12.08
N GLY A 30 17.70 19.54 11.71
CA GLY A 30 18.35 20.47 12.64
C GLY A 30 17.41 21.10 13.66
N ASN A 31 16.12 21.19 13.33
CA ASN A 31 15.09 21.79 14.16
C ASN A 31 14.35 20.78 15.03
N LEU A 32 14.60 19.46 14.81
CA LEU A 32 13.97 18.40 15.57
C LEU A 32 14.52 18.32 17.00
N PRO A 33 13.66 18.14 18.01
CA PRO A 33 14.11 17.84 19.36
C PRO A 33 14.79 16.46 19.41
N GLU A 34 15.66 16.22 20.39
CA GLU A 34 16.35 14.94 20.56
C GLU A 34 15.40 13.76 20.80
N ARG A 35 14.21 14.05 21.36
CA ARG A 35 13.15 13.06 21.56
C ARG A 35 11.88 13.50 20.82
N VAL A 36 11.36 12.60 19.99
CA VAL A 36 10.16 12.78 19.18
C VAL A 36 9.12 11.72 19.54
N PRO A 37 7.82 12.00 19.35
CA PRO A 37 6.80 10.97 19.43
C PRO A 37 7.08 9.83 18.43
N ILE A 38 7.00 8.59 18.93
CA ILE A 38 7.15 7.37 18.12
C ILE A 38 5.91 6.47 18.19
N HIS A 39 4.93 6.85 18.98
CA HIS A 39 3.64 6.18 19.06
C HIS A 39 2.58 7.18 19.52
N PHE A 40 1.37 7.01 18.98
CA PHE A 40 0.19 7.80 19.29
C PHE A 40 -0.96 6.86 19.66
N ASN A 41 -1.72 7.22 20.68
CA ASN A 41 -2.93 6.48 21.03
C ASN A 41 -4.06 6.72 20.01
N ALA A 42 -5.21 6.06 20.20
CA ALA A 42 -6.36 6.18 19.29
C ALA A 42 -6.93 7.61 19.16
N HIS A 43 -6.61 8.50 20.08
CA HIS A 43 -7.01 9.92 20.06
C HIS A 43 -5.97 10.81 19.40
N GLY A 44 -4.86 10.25 18.89
CA GLY A 44 -3.76 11.02 18.28
C GLY A 44 -2.87 11.73 19.28
N ILE A 45 -2.92 11.34 20.56
CA ILE A 45 -2.09 11.90 21.63
C ILE A 45 -0.82 11.04 21.74
N PRO A 46 0.39 11.65 21.72
CA PRO A 46 1.63 10.92 21.90
C PRO A 46 1.66 10.22 23.27
N ASP A 47 1.92 8.91 23.29
CA ASP A 47 2.05 8.10 24.50
C ASP A 47 3.42 7.44 24.65
N ARG A 48 4.26 7.53 23.62
CA ARG A 48 5.65 7.05 23.66
C ARG A 48 6.58 7.97 22.88
N TYR A 49 7.78 8.21 23.44
CA TYR A 49 8.81 9.06 22.85
C TYR A 49 10.09 8.27 22.63
N GLY A 50 10.74 8.46 21.49
CA GLY A 50 12.04 7.88 21.13
C GLY A 50 13.05 8.93 20.72
N LYS A 51 14.27 8.50 20.35
CA LYS A 51 15.28 9.39 19.76
C LYS A 51 14.83 9.82 18.36
N LYS A 52 15.18 11.05 17.94
CA LYS A 52 14.84 11.55 16.58
C LYS A 52 15.30 10.61 15.44
N GLY A 53 16.36 9.83 15.65
CA GLY A 53 16.81 8.80 14.71
C GLY A 53 15.75 7.74 14.42
N SER A 54 14.75 7.54 15.29
CA SER A 54 13.64 6.60 15.03
C SER A 54 12.80 7.00 13.81
N LEU A 55 12.76 8.30 13.43
CA LEU A 55 12.06 8.77 12.23
C LEU A 55 12.66 8.23 10.92
N LEU A 56 13.88 7.71 10.94
CA LEU A 56 14.50 7.06 9.79
C LEU A 56 13.93 5.65 9.54
N LEU A 57 13.23 5.06 10.51
CA LEU A 57 12.55 3.77 10.32
C LEU A 57 11.44 3.86 9.29
N GLU A 58 10.73 4.99 9.24
CA GLU A 58 9.58 5.15 8.35
C GLU A 58 9.94 5.05 6.85
N PRO A 59 10.94 5.79 6.33
CA PRO A 59 11.34 5.63 4.94
C PRO A 59 11.98 4.25 4.66
N ILE A 60 12.67 3.65 5.64
CA ILE A 60 13.22 2.29 5.51
C ILE A 60 12.07 1.28 5.38
N LEU A 61 11.08 1.33 6.26
CA LEU A 61 9.89 0.47 6.20
C LEU A 61 9.10 0.73 4.92
N GLY A 62 8.98 1.99 4.50
CA GLY A 62 8.36 2.37 3.23
C GLY A 62 9.05 1.71 2.03
N LEU A 63 10.38 1.77 1.96
CA LEU A 63 11.16 1.13 0.90
C LEU A 63 11.04 -0.39 0.93
N LEU A 64 11.09 -1.02 2.10
CA LEU A 64 10.92 -2.47 2.24
C LEU A 64 9.52 -2.91 1.82
N THR A 65 8.48 -2.16 2.24
CA THR A 65 7.09 -2.41 1.83
C THR A 65 6.93 -2.26 0.32
N LEU A 66 7.48 -1.20 -0.27
CA LEU A 66 7.45 -0.97 -1.72
C LEU A 66 8.13 -2.13 -2.45
N ALA A 67 9.34 -2.50 -2.05
CA ALA A 67 10.11 -3.60 -2.66
C ALA A 67 9.36 -4.93 -2.58
N LEU A 68 8.79 -5.25 -1.40
CA LEU A 68 8.00 -6.47 -1.19
C LEU A 68 6.78 -6.51 -2.11
N LEU A 69 5.99 -5.43 -2.16
CA LEU A 69 4.78 -5.39 -2.97
C LEU A 69 5.08 -5.35 -4.47
N MET A 70 6.18 -4.73 -4.90
CA MET A 70 6.66 -4.82 -6.29
C MET A 70 7.09 -6.24 -6.63
N PHE A 71 7.77 -6.93 -5.71
CA PHE A 71 8.15 -8.34 -5.88
C PHE A 71 6.91 -9.23 -5.99
N CYS A 72 5.96 -9.12 -5.06
CA CYS A 72 4.70 -9.86 -5.14
C CYS A 72 3.99 -9.62 -6.49
N GLN A 73 3.90 -8.37 -6.93
CA GLN A 73 3.26 -8.00 -8.20
C GLN A 73 3.98 -8.57 -9.44
N ARG A 74 5.28 -8.87 -9.33
CA ARG A 74 6.06 -9.48 -10.42
C ARG A 74 5.73 -10.96 -10.63
N PHE A 75 5.26 -11.65 -9.58
CA PHE A 75 5.03 -13.09 -9.56
C PHE A 75 3.60 -13.44 -9.15
N PRO A 76 2.56 -12.99 -9.91
CA PRO A 76 1.17 -13.23 -9.56
C PRO A 76 0.80 -14.72 -9.54
N GLN A 77 1.53 -15.57 -10.26
CA GLN A 77 1.35 -17.03 -10.28
C GLN A 77 1.69 -17.71 -8.93
N TRP A 78 2.35 -17.03 -8.01
CA TRP A 78 2.69 -17.56 -6.68
C TRP A 78 1.64 -17.22 -5.63
N TRP A 79 0.61 -16.48 -6.01
CA TRP A 79 -0.42 -16.08 -5.06
C TRP A 79 -1.46 -17.17 -4.90
N ASN A 80 -2.01 -17.26 -3.69
CA ASN A 80 -3.13 -18.12 -3.42
C ASN A 80 -4.43 -17.36 -3.73
N TYR A 81 -5.08 -17.74 -4.83
CA TYR A 81 -6.36 -17.15 -5.24
C TYR A 81 -7.53 -17.91 -4.61
N PRO A 82 -8.67 -17.23 -4.34
CA PRO A 82 -9.84 -17.88 -3.74
C PRO A 82 -10.66 -18.70 -4.75
N ILE A 83 -10.20 -18.81 -5.98
CA ILE A 83 -10.81 -19.56 -7.09
C ILE A 83 -9.72 -20.33 -7.83
N GLU A 84 -10.12 -21.29 -8.65
CA GLU A 84 -9.21 -22.00 -9.55
C GLU A 84 -8.77 -21.08 -10.70
N VAL A 85 -7.46 -21.01 -10.95
CA VAL A 85 -6.89 -20.21 -12.03
C VAL A 85 -6.68 -21.14 -13.24
N THR A 86 -7.54 -21.02 -14.24
CA THR A 86 -7.49 -21.75 -15.50
C THR A 86 -6.73 -20.95 -16.58
N GLU A 87 -6.41 -21.57 -17.72
CA GLU A 87 -5.78 -20.85 -18.83
C GLU A 87 -6.68 -19.72 -19.37
N GLU A 88 -8.01 -19.90 -19.33
CA GLU A 88 -9.01 -18.96 -19.85
C GLU A 88 -9.15 -17.73 -18.96
N ASN A 89 -9.11 -17.88 -17.62
CA ASN A 89 -9.35 -16.78 -16.68
C ASN A 89 -8.07 -16.12 -16.16
N ARG A 90 -6.90 -16.76 -16.34
CA ARG A 90 -5.61 -16.38 -15.76
C ARG A 90 -5.23 -14.91 -16.03
N GLU A 91 -5.33 -14.47 -17.27
CA GLU A 91 -4.90 -13.12 -17.65
C GLU A 91 -5.74 -12.05 -16.92
N HIS A 92 -7.06 -12.25 -16.88
CA HIS A 92 -7.98 -11.32 -16.21
C HIS A 92 -7.76 -11.29 -14.70
N ILE A 93 -7.57 -12.46 -14.07
CA ILE A 93 -7.31 -12.56 -12.63
C ILE A 93 -6.01 -11.87 -12.26
N PHE A 94 -4.93 -12.10 -13.02
CA PHE A 94 -3.63 -11.46 -12.77
C PHE A 94 -3.68 -9.95 -12.98
N GLU A 95 -4.46 -9.47 -13.94
CA GLU A 95 -4.69 -8.04 -14.17
C GLU A 95 -5.41 -7.40 -12.99
N ILE A 96 -6.47 -8.03 -12.47
CA ILE A 96 -7.23 -7.54 -11.30
C ILE A 96 -6.31 -7.51 -10.07
N ALA A 97 -5.60 -8.60 -9.82
CA ALA A 97 -4.68 -8.72 -8.69
C ALA A 97 -3.56 -7.66 -8.73
N SER A 98 -2.96 -7.44 -9.91
CA SER A 98 -1.94 -6.43 -10.11
C SER A 98 -2.46 -5.01 -9.88
N LYS A 99 -3.69 -4.70 -10.32
CA LYS A 99 -4.34 -3.42 -10.04
C LYS A 99 -4.62 -3.22 -8.55
N MET A 100 -5.05 -4.28 -7.85
CA MET A 100 -5.23 -4.25 -6.39
C MET A 100 -3.93 -3.88 -5.68
N ILE A 101 -2.83 -4.58 -5.98
CA ILE A 101 -1.52 -4.30 -5.35
C ILE A 101 -1.05 -2.88 -5.66
N SER A 102 -1.30 -2.37 -6.86
CA SER A 102 -0.95 -0.99 -7.21
C SER A 102 -1.61 0.04 -6.30
N VAL A 103 -2.89 -0.15 -5.97
CA VAL A 103 -3.61 0.73 -5.02
C VAL A 103 -3.13 0.50 -3.60
N ILE A 104 -2.97 -0.76 -3.17
CA ILE A 104 -2.51 -1.11 -1.82
C ILE A 104 -1.12 -0.54 -1.56
N LYS A 105 -0.20 -0.58 -2.53
CA LYS A 105 1.13 0.05 -2.40
C LYS A 105 1.01 1.53 -2.03
N LEU A 106 0.23 2.28 -2.80
CA LEU A 106 0.05 3.73 -2.56
C LEU A 106 -0.49 4.02 -1.16
N LEU A 107 -1.53 3.29 -0.76
CA LEU A 107 -2.15 3.45 0.55
C LEU A 107 -1.21 3.05 1.69
N SER A 108 -0.47 1.93 1.54
CA SER A 108 0.48 1.47 2.55
C SER A 108 1.66 2.43 2.74
N ILE A 109 2.22 2.96 1.64
CA ILE A 109 3.25 3.99 1.72
C ILE A 109 2.67 5.26 2.38
N GLY A 110 1.44 5.64 2.05
CA GLY A 110 0.74 6.75 2.71
C GLY A 110 0.65 6.58 4.22
N VAL A 111 0.34 5.37 4.71
CA VAL A 111 0.31 5.06 6.16
C VAL A 111 1.70 5.23 6.78
N CYS A 112 2.74 4.64 6.18
CA CYS A 112 4.12 4.75 6.69
C CYS A 112 4.57 6.21 6.78
N LEU A 113 4.38 6.98 5.71
CA LEU A 113 4.84 8.38 5.68
C LEU A 113 4.01 9.28 6.62
N TYR A 114 2.71 9.00 6.78
CA TYR A 114 1.89 9.72 7.73
C TYR A 114 2.40 9.54 9.16
N ALA A 115 2.76 8.32 9.55
CA ALA A 115 3.34 8.03 10.86
C ALA A 115 4.62 8.86 11.10
N GLY A 116 5.52 8.89 10.12
CA GLY A 116 6.76 9.66 10.19
C GLY A 116 6.53 11.18 10.26
N ILE A 117 5.63 11.72 9.44
CA ILE A 117 5.29 13.15 9.47
C ILE A 117 4.67 13.51 10.82
N SER A 118 3.78 12.69 11.36
CA SER A 118 3.16 12.89 12.67
C SER A 118 4.20 12.91 13.80
N GLY A 119 5.18 12.01 13.75
CA GLY A 119 6.30 11.99 14.69
C GLY A 119 7.15 13.26 14.63
N ASN A 120 7.38 13.80 13.45
CA ASN A 120 8.10 15.05 13.24
C ASN A 120 7.28 16.26 13.76
N LEU A 121 5.98 16.32 13.46
CA LEU A 121 5.09 17.42 13.88
C LEU A 121 4.68 17.35 15.35
N GLY A 122 4.86 16.21 16.01
CA GLY A 122 4.47 15.99 17.39
C GLY A 122 2.96 15.86 17.62
N THR A 123 2.19 15.71 16.55
CA THR A 123 0.73 15.57 16.58
C THR A 123 0.24 14.63 15.46
N ALA A 124 -0.80 13.88 15.74
CA ALA A 124 -1.35 12.90 14.78
C ALA A 124 -2.88 12.85 14.87
N PRO A 125 -3.62 13.69 14.11
CA PRO A 125 -5.05 13.38 13.92
C PRO A 125 -5.19 12.00 13.29
N MET A 126 -5.95 11.10 13.93
CA MET A 126 -5.98 9.68 13.52
C MET A 126 -6.86 9.40 12.30
N TRP A 127 -7.76 10.33 11.93
CA TRP A 127 -8.69 10.12 10.81
C TRP A 127 -8.02 9.83 9.45
N PRO A 128 -6.82 10.40 9.08
CA PRO A 128 -6.20 10.06 7.80
C PRO A 128 -5.74 8.59 7.75
N VAL A 129 -5.20 8.09 8.87
CA VAL A 129 -4.78 6.68 8.97
C VAL A 129 -5.97 5.76 8.78
N TRP A 130 -7.11 6.05 9.44
CA TRP A 130 -8.31 5.25 9.30
C TRP A 130 -8.86 5.25 7.87
N ILE A 131 -8.81 6.39 7.17
CA ILE A 131 -9.19 6.47 5.75
C ILE A 131 -8.28 5.60 4.87
N LEU A 132 -6.96 5.67 5.09
CA LEU A 132 -5.99 4.88 4.31
C LEU A 132 -6.17 3.38 4.56
N ILE A 133 -6.33 2.96 5.82
CA ILE A 133 -6.59 1.57 6.20
C ILE A 133 -7.92 1.09 5.62
N ALA A 134 -8.99 1.87 5.76
CA ALA A 134 -10.29 1.55 5.15
C ALA A 134 -10.18 1.41 3.63
N GLY A 135 -9.40 2.27 2.97
CA GLY A 135 -9.10 2.18 1.54
C GLY A 135 -8.43 0.86 1.14
N ILE A 136 -7.50 0.34 1.97
CA ILE A 136 -6.88 -0.97 1.75
C ILE A 136 -7.93 -2.08 1.82
N PHE A 137 -8.77 -2.10 2.87
CA PHE A 137 -9.82 -3.11 3.02
C PHE A 137 -10.86 -3.04 1.89
N VAL A 138 -11.30 -1.83 1.52
CA VAL A 138 -12.22 -1.63 0.38
C VAL A 138 -11.60 -2.17 -0.91
N THR A 139 -10.33 -1.88 -1.16
CA THR A 139 -9.61 -2.37 -2.34
C THR A 139 -9.56 -3.89 -2.37
N LEU A 140 -9.26 -4.55 -1.24
CA LEU A 140 -9.27 -6.00 -1.11
C LEU A 140 -10.66 -6.59 -1.38
N ILE A 141 -11.70 -6.04 -0.75
CA ILE A 141 -13.08 -6.54 -0.90
C ILE A 141 -13.54 -6.41 -2.36
N LEU A 142 -13.33 -5.24 -2.97
CA LEU A 142 -13.75 -5.00 -4.35
C LEU A 142 -12.94 -5.87 -5.34
N GLY A 143 -11.65 -6.04 -5.11
CA GLY A 143 -10.81 -6.88 -5.95
C GLY A 143 -11.19 -8.36 -5.87
N ILE A 144 -11.40 -8.89 -4.66
CA ILE A 144 -11.86 -10.27 -4.46
C ILE A 144 -13.23 -10.48 -5.11
N ARG A 145 -14.18 -9.58 -4.92
CA ARG A 145 -15.51 -9.66 -5.58
C ARG A 145 -15.38 -9.68 -7.11
N ARG A 146 -14.45 -8.90 -7.65
CA ARG A 146 -14.23 -8.85 -9.10
C ARG A 146 -13.62 -10.13 -9.62
N ILE A 147 -12.70 -10.76 -8.88
CA ILE A 147 -12.13 -12.08 -9.20
C ILE A 147 -13.24 -13.14 -9.28
N TYR A 148 -14.12 -13.23 -8.27
CA TYR A 148 -15.24 -14.16 -8.27
C TYR A 148 -16.24 -13.91 -9.42
N LYS A 149 -16.45 -12.65 -9.80
CA LYS A 149 -17.33 -12.33 -10.92
C LYS A 149 -16.73 -12.78 -12.25
N THR A 150 -15.45 -12.56 -12.46
CA THR A 150 -14.73 -13.02 -13.67
C THR A 150 -14.79 -14.55 -13.82
N ASP A 151 -14.60 -15.29 -12.72
CA ASP A 151 -14.70 -16.74 -12.70
C ASP A 151 -16.06 -17.25 -13.18
N LYS A 152 -17.15 -16.65 -12.67
CA LYS A 152 -18.51 -17.01 -13.08
C LYS A 152 -18.79 -16.71 -14.56
N GLU A 153 -18.29 -15.59 -15.07
CA GLU A 153 -18.47 -15.20 -16.47
C GLU A 153 -17.74 -16.18 -17.39
N THR A 154 -16.52 -16.58 -17.04
CA THR A 154 -15.73 -17.56 -17.82
C THR A 154 -16.38 -18.96 -17.78
N GLY A 155 -16.87 -19.42 -16.62
CA GLY A 155 -17.53 -20.73 -16.50
C GLY A 155 -18.86 -20.82 -17.27
N MET A 156 -19.62 -19.73 -17.38
CA MET A 156 -20.86 -19.71 -18.20
C MET A 156 -20.57 -19.80 -19.69
N ASP A 157 -19.45 -19.20 -20.16
CA ASP A 157 -19.05 -19.25 -21.57
C ASP A 157 -18.60 -20.67 -21.99
N GLU A 158 -18.18 -21.53 -21.06
CA GLU A 158 -17.85 -22.93 -21.30
C GLU A 158 -19.09 -23.82 -21.39
N GLU A 159 -20.09 -23.62 -20.54
CA GLU A 159 -21.35 -24.38 -20.58
C GLU A 159 -22.15 -24.11 -21.87
N ASP A 160 -22.10 -22.91 -22.41
CA ASP A 160 -22.83 -22.55 -23.66
C ASP A 160 -22.13 -23.07 -24.93
N LYS A 161 -20.86 -23.53 -24.80
CA LYS A 161 -20.09 -24.09 -25.92
C LYS A 161 -20.08 -25.64 -25.96
N SER A 162 -20.63 -26.31 -24.93
CA SER A 162 -20.70 -27.78 -24.82
C SER A 162 -22.07 -28.29 -25.28
#